data_9be32fc488ac9b6dd0941c2484a2c1d9
#
_entry.id   9be32fc488ac9b6dd0941c2484a2c1d9
#
_cell.length_a   1.000
_cell.length_b   1.000
_cell.length_c   1.000
_cell.angle_alpha   90.00
_cell.angle_beta   90.00
_cell.angle_gamma   90.00
#
_symmetry.space_group_name_H-M   'P 1'
#
loop_
_entity.id
_entity.type
_entity.pdbx_description
1 polymer ?
#
loop_
_entity_poly.entity_id
_entity_poly.type
_entity_poly.pdbx_seq_one_letter_code
_entity_poly.pdbx_strand_id
1 'polypeptide(L)'
;ELWYTGNYKDPETGEREATQCVVTSTDMEHFKKQVPPVIARQPEGYTAHFRDPQVWRDVDGSYRMLLGVQRENLTGAALLYRSSDLRTWECEGEMTFPDADGAFDAFGYMWECPNLVRLVDEETGEARDVLIICPQGISPEREGFENVFPCIAIVGELVGTELRGADGSFEEVDRGTEFYAPQVMARSASSDPGAPTLLFGWAGNAGEDDQPSIETGGWVHCFTAPRALTLRGG
;
A
#
# COMPACT_ATOMS: atom_id res chain seq x y z
N GLU A 1 -3.06 -7.70 15.90
CA GLU A 1 -2.14 -8.30 14.92
C GLU A 1 -1.44 -7.19 14.15
N LEU A 2 -0.14 -7.34 13.91
CA LEU A 2 0.64 -6.50 13.01
C LEU A 2 1.14 -7.38 11.86
N TRP A 3 0.86 -6.95 10.64
CA TRP A 3 1.22 -7.62 9.40
C TRP A 3 2.45 -6.94 8.81
N TYR A 4 3.40 -7.74 8.33
CA TYR A 4 4.64 -7.21 7.77
C TYR A 4 5.31 -8.18 6.81
N THR A 5 6.19 -7.66 5.98
CA THR A 5 7.01 -8.45 5.07
C THR A 5 8.31 -8.86 5.75
N GLY A 6 8.54 -10.16 5.84
CA GLY A 6 9.87 -10.70 6.14
C GLY A 6 10.71 -10.65 4.87
N ASN A 7 11.73 -9.80 4.86
CA ASN A 7 12.59 -9.60 3.71
C ASN A 7 14.01 -10.07 4.09
N TYR A 8 14.53 -11.00 3.30
CA TYR A 8 15.90 -11.50 3.42
C TYR A 8 16.61 -11.31 2.09
N LYS A 9 17.85 -10.87 2.14
CA LYS A 9 18.75 -10.83 1.00
C LYS A 9 19.98 -11.61 1.34
N ASP A 10 20.26 -12.66 0.58
CA ASP A 10 21.46 -13.47 0.76
C ASP A 10 22.70 -12.60 0.51
N PRO A 11 23.64 -12.52 1.46
CA PRO A 11 24.81 -11.66 1.33
C PRO A 11 25.83 -12.15 0.29
N GLU A 12 25.79 -13.44 -0.07
CA GLU A 12 26.74 -14.03 -1.01
C GLU A 12 26.19 -14.04 -2.43
N THR A 13 24.94 -14.45 -2.61
CA THR A 13 24.30 -14.56 -3.92
C THR A 13 23.56 -13.31 -4.35
N GLY A 14 23.16 -12.48 -3.39
CA GLY A 14 22.29 -11.33 -3.60
C GLY A 14 20.82 -11.70 -3.83
N GLU A 15 20.49 -12.99 -3.78
CA GLU A 15 19.09 -13.45 -3.91
C GLU A 15 18.23 -12.90 -2.80
N ARG A 16 17.02 -12.54 -3.15
CA ARG A 16 16.04 -11.97 -2.22
C ARG A 16 14.90 -12.96 -1.98
N GLU A 17 14.50 -13.08 -0.73
CA GLU A 17 13.29 -13.78 -0.32
C GLU A 17 12.33 -12.78 0.34
N ALA A 18 11.06 -12.88 0.03
CA ALA A 18 10.00 -12.08 0.63
C ALA A 18 8.86 -12.99 1.09
N THR A 19 8.52 -12.86 2.37
CA THR A 19 7.46 -13.65 3.02
C THR A 19 6.47 -12.70 3.69
N GLN A 20 5.19 -13.09 3.79
CA GLN A 20 4.25 -12.29 4.58
C GLN A 20 4.10 -12.92 5.96
N CYS A 21 4.23 -12.08 6.96
CA CYS A 21 4.34 -12.46 8.37
C CYS A 21 3.29 -11.72 9.20
N VAL A 22 2.98 -12.30 10.35
CA VAL A 22 2.14 -11.66 11.37
C VAL A 22 2.72 -11.86 12.76
N VAL A 23 2.62 -10.82 13.58
CA VAL A 23 2.80 -10.90 15.03
C VAL A 23 1.51 -10.54 15.75
N THR A 24 1.27 -11.16 16.88
CA THR A 24 0.11 -10.90 17.73
C THR A 24 0.55 -10.36 19.07
N SER A 25 -0.24 -9.45 19.63
CA SER A 25 -0.08 -8.93 20.98
C SER A 25 -1.44 -8.70 21.62
N THR A 26 -1.49 -8.78 22.95
CA THR A 26 -2.67 -8.43 23.75
C THR A 26 -2.47 -7.16 24.56
N ASP A 27 -1.24 -6.65 24.63
CA ASP A 27 -0.85 -5.50 25.46
C ASP A 27 -0.05 -4.43 24.69
N MET A 28 0.29 -4.69 23.40
CA MET A 28 1.14 -3.84 22.54
C MET A 28 2.59 -3.66 23.05
N GLU A 29 2.99 -4.44 24.03
CA GLU A 29 4.37 -4.47 24.57
C GLU A 29 5.07 -5.79 24.26
N HIS A 30 4.34 -6.91 24.37
CA HIS A 30 4.84 -8.24 24.11
C HIS A 30 4.24 -8.81 22.84
N PHE A 31 5.08 -9.15 21.88
CA PHE A 31 4.66 -9.65 20.57
C PHE A 31 5.08 -11.10 20.38
N LYS A 32 4.15 -11.92 19.89
CA LYS A 32 4.39 -13.30 19.51
C LYS A 32 4.38 -13.43 18.00
N LYS A 33 5.53 -13.79 17.42
CA LYS A 33 5.65 -14.08 16.00
C LYS A 33 4.97 -15.41 15.65
N GLN A 34 4.18 -15.38 14.59
CA GLN A 34 3.67 -16.62 14.00
C GLN A 34 4.72 -17.25 13.09
N VAL A 35 4.90 -18.55 13.25
CA VAL A 35 5.80 -19.39 12.44
C VAL A 35 5.04 -20.65 12.03
N PRO A 36 5.09 -21.04 10.75
CA PRO A 36 5.76 -20.40 9.61
C PRO A 36 5.07 -19.09 9.19
N PRO A 37 5.66 -18.33 8.25
CA PRO A 37 5.00 -17.20 7.60
C PRO A 37 3.64 -17.60 7.01
N VAL A 38 2.70 -16.64 6.95
CA VAL A 38 1.36 -16.91 6.40
C VAL A 38 1.38 -17.03 4.88
N ILE A 39 2.32 -16.36 4.20
CA ILE A 39 2.62 -16.55 2.78
C ILE A 39 4.14 -16.68 2.68
N ALA A 40 4.58 -17.85 2.22
CA ALA A 40 6.01 -18.22 2.25
C ALA A 40 6.83 -17.59 1.11
N ARG A 41 6.19 -17.22 0.02
CA ARG A 41 6.83 -16.64 -1.18
C ARG A 41 5.78 -16.04 -2.11
N GLN A 42 6.24 -15.24 -3.07
CA GLN A 42 5.43 -14.74 -4.17
C GLN A 42 4.91 -15.89 -5.08
N PRO A 43 3.78 -15.69 -5.75
CA PRO A 43 3.32 -16.62 -6.78
C PRO A 43 4.21 -16.56 -8.03
N GLU A 44 4.02 -17.54 -8.93
CA GLU A 44 4.67 -17.57 -10.24
C GLU A 44 4.30 -16.32 -11.06
N GLY A 45 5.23 -15.79 -11.86
CA GLY A 45 5.07 -14.58 -12.66
C GLY A 45 5.49 -13.29 -11.95
N TYR A 46 5.92 -13.39 -10.67
CA TYR A 46 6.36 -12.23 -9.89
C TYR A 46 7.76 -12.42 -9.32
N THR A 47 8.49 -11.31 -9.18
CA THR A 47 9.81 -11.29 -8.55
C THR A 47 9.69 -11.30 -7.02
N ALA A 48 10.82 -11.36 -6.31
CA ALA A 48 10.84 -11.21 -4.85
C ALA A 48 10.58 -9.77 -4.35
N HIS A 49 10.22 -8.83 -5.21
CA HIS A 49 9.56 -7.60 -4.83
C HIS A 49 8.07 -7.88 -4.58
N PHE A 50 7.78 -8.31 -3.36
CA PHE A 50 6.49 -8.81 -2.91
C PHE A 50 6.32 -8.41 -1.44
N ARG A 51 5.63 -7.27 -1.16
CA ARG A 51 5.68 -6.63 0.16
C ARG A 51 4.50 -5.72 0.48
N ASP A 52 4.55 -5.18 1.72
CA ASP A 52 3.70 -4.14 2.28
C ASP A 52 2.23 -4.57 2.39
N PRO A 53 1.94 -5.59 3.22
CA PRO A 53 0.60 -6.13 3.35
C PRO A 53 -0.34 -5.14 4.05
N GLN A 54 -1.45 -4.79 3.41
CA GLN A 54 -2.62 -4.22 4.06
C GLN A 54 -3.66 -5.33 4.24
N VAL A 55 -4.17 -5.51 5.46
CA VAL A 55 -5.17 -6.55 5.79
C VAL A 55 -6.43 -5.90 6.34
N TRP A 56 -7.59 -6.30 5.82
CA TRP A 56 -8.88 -5.84 6.33
C TRP A 56 -9.90 -6.97 6.35
N ARG A 57 -10.97 -6.76 7.09
CA ARG A 57 -12.14 -7.64 7.08
C ARG A 57 -13.12 -7.17 6.03
N ASP A 58 -13.48 -8.06 5.12
CA ASP A 58 -14.45 -7.79 4.06
C ASP A 58 -15.89 -7.84 4.59
N VAL A 59 -16.83 -7.33 3.78
CA VAL A 59 -18.25 -7.24 4.13
C VAL A 59 -18.91 -8.63 4.32
N ASP A 60 -18.40 -9.66 3.67
CA ASP A 60 -18.87 -11.05 3.81
C ASP A 60 -18.31 -11.75 5.05
N GLY A 61 -17.48 -11.05 5.83
CA GLY A 61 -16.84 -11.56 7.05
C GLY A 61 -15.52 -12.28 6.83
N SER A 62 -15.10 -12.55 5.59
CA SER A 62 -13.76 -12.99 5.25
C SER A 62 -12.73 -11.88 5.43
N TYR A 63 -11.47 -12.20 5.21
CA TYR A 63 -10.37 -11.24 5.25
C TYR A 63 -9.74 -11.13 3.88
N ARG A 64 -9.30 -9.94 3.53
CA ARG A 64 -8.51 -9.69 2.33
C ARG A 64 -7.16 -9.10 2.69
N MET A 65 -6.17 -9.35 1.84
CA MET A 65 -4.85 -8.75 1.92
C MET A 65 -4.48 -8.19 0.56
N LEU A 66 -4.00 -6.96 0.55
CA LEU A 66 -3.45 -6.28 -0.61
C LEU A 66 -1.94 -6.19 -0.45
N LEU A 67 -1.19 -6.55 -1.49
CA LEU A 67 0.27 -6.57 -1.52
C LEU A 67 0.79 -5.87 -2.76
N GLY A 68 1.84 -5.08 -2.61
CA GLY A 68 2.60 -4.56 -3.73
C GLY A 68 3.53 -5.61 -4.31
N VAL A 69 3.60 -5.67 -5.63
CA VAL A 69 4.41 -6.65 -6.36
C VAL A 69 5.09 -6.06 -7.58
N GLN A 70 6.13 -6.76 -8.03
CA GLN A 70 6.73 -6.55 -9.33
C GLN A 70 6.54 -7.81 -10.18
N ARG A 71 5.99 -7.65 -11.38
CA ARG A 71 5.92 -8.72 -12.38
C ARG A 71 7.31 -9.06 -12.91
N GLU A 72 7.51 -10.25 -13.49
CA GLU A 72 8.79 -10.66 -14.08
C GLU A 72 9.24 -9.77 -15.26
N ASN A 73 8.29 -9.09 -15.92
CA ASN A 73 8.59 -8.09 -16.94
C ASN A 73 9.03 -6.73 -16.38
N LEU A 74 9.28 -6.66 -15.05
CA LEU A 74 9.73 -5.48 -14.30
C LEU A 74 8.72 -4.33 -14.29
N THR A 75 7.43 -4.63 -14.27
CA THR A 75 6.36 -3.65 -14.06
C THR A 75 5.68 -3.86 -12.72
N GLY A 76 5.24 -2.75 -12.09
CA GLY A 76 4.55 -2.77 -10.80
C GLY A 76 3.11 -3.23 -10.92
N ALA A 77 2.60 -3.85 -9.85
CA ALA A 77 1.22 -4.27 -9.71
C ALA A 77 0.84 -4.42 -8.24
N ALA A 78 -0.42 -4.77 -7.99
CA ALA A 78 -0.91 -5.16 -6.68
C ALA A 78 -1.63 -6.51 -6.75
N LEU A 79 -1.39 -7.38 -5.75
CA LEU A 79 -2.05 -8.68 -5.61
C LEU A 79 -3.07 -8.67 -4.48
N LEU A 80 -4.18 -9.33 -4.72
CA LEU A 80 -5.22 -9.57 -3.73
C LEU A 80 -5.21 -11.02 -3.28
N TYR A 81 -5.31 -11.21 -1.98
CA TYR A 81 -5.47 -12.51 -1.33
C TYR A 81 -6.71 -12.50 -0.46
N ARG A 82 -7.27 -13.68 -0.24
CA ARG A 82 -8.42 -13.92 0.63
C ARG A 82 -8.11 -14.98 1.67
N SER A 83 -8.69 -14.82 2.87
CA SER A 83 -8.60 -15.75 3.97
C SER A 83 -9.92 -15.80 4.75
N SER A 84 -10.25 -16.97 5.29
CA SER A 84 -11.36 -17.12 6.25
C SER A 84 -10.90 -17.13 7.71
N ASP A 85 -9.59 -17.30 7.96
CA ASP A 85 -9.04 -17.59 9.27
C ASP A 85 -7.79 -16.75 9.65
N LEU A 86 -7.34 -15.84 8.77
CA LEU A 86 -6.11 -15.06 8.89
C LEU A 86 -4.82 -15.91 8.92
N ARG A 87 -4.90 -17.18 8.58
CA ARG A 87 -3.77 -18.11 8.62
C ARG A 87 -3.45 -18.71 7.26
N THR A 88 -4.50 -19.06 6.55
CA THR A 88 -4.42 -19.62 5.19
C THR A 88 -4.89 -18.57 4.21
N TRP A 89 -4.05 -18.25 3.24
CA TRP A 89 -4.31 -17.22 2.25
C TRP A 89 -4.30 -17.79 0.84
N GLU A 90 -5.34 -17.51 0.09
CA GLU A 90 -5.49 -17.85 -1.32
C GLU A 90 -5.32 -16.61 -2.17
N CYS A 91 -4.49 -16.70 -3.21
CA CYS A 91 -4.31 -15.59 -4.17
C CYS A 91 -5.57 -15.48 -5.03
N GLU A 92 -6.26 -14.35 -4.95
CA GLU A 92 -7.42 -14.07 -5.81
C GLU A 92 -6.98 -13.60 -7.20
N GLY A 93 -5.80 -13.01 -7.31
CA GLY A 93 -5.23 -12.49 -8.54
C GLY A 93 -4.75 -11.05 -8.42
N GLU A 94 -4.33 -10.52 -9.55
CA GLU A 94 -3.86 -9.16 -9.69
C GLU A 94 -5.02 -8.17 -9.76
N MET A 95 -4.86 -7.01 -9.11
CA MET A 95 -5.78 -5.89 -9.28
C MET A 95 -5.67 -5.36 -10.71
N THR A 96 -6.80 -5.27 -11.40
CA THR A 96 -6.89 -4.79 -12.77
C THR A 96 -7.77 -3.54 -12.87
N PHE A 97 -7.59 -2.78 -13.96
CA PHE A 97 -8.23 -1.49 -14.18
C PHE A 97 -8.90 -1.49 -15.56
N PRO A 98 -10.07 -2.13 -15.71
CA PRO A 98 -10.68 -2.36 -17.03
C PRO A 98 -11.05 -1.08 -17.78
N ASP A 99 -11.26 0.01 -17.06
CA ASP A 99 -11.71 1.29 -17.63
C ASP A 99 -10.55 2.28 -17.87
N ALA A 100 -9.31 1.90 -17.54
CA ALA A 100 -8.14 2.78 -17.61
C ALA A 100 -7.38 2.75 -18.95
N ASP A 101 -7.85 1.98 -19.93
CA ASP A 101 -7.21 1.83 -21.25
C ASP A 101 -5.69 1.54 -21.18
N GLY A 102 -5.29 0.69 -20.21
CA GLY A 102 -3.90 0.28 -20.00
C GLY A 102 -3.01 1.31 -19.30
N ALA A 103 -3.54 2.41 -18.80
CA ALA A 103 -2.77 3.50 -18.19
C ALA A 103 -1.87 3.02 -17.02
N PHE A 104 -2.28 1.98 -16.32
CA PHE A 104 -1.56 1.43 -15.17
C PHE A 104 -0.77 0.15 -15.47
N ASP A 105 -0.77 -0.37 -16.70
CA ASP A 105 -0.13 -1.66 -17.04
C ASP A 105 1.40 -1.64 -16.86
N ALA A 106 2.01 -0.50 -17.13
CA ALA A 106 3.46 -0.27 -16.99
C ALA A 106 3.77 0.96 -16.12
N PHE A 107 2.97 1.18 -15.08
CA PHE A 107 3.06 2.34 -14.21
C PHE A 107 4.09 2.12 -13.10
N GLY A 108 5.36 2.40 -13.43
CA GLY A 108 6.50 2.12 -12.56
C GLY A 108 6.91 0.64 -12.52
N TYR A 109 8.06 0.37 -11.90
CA TYR A 109 8.58 -1.00 -11.83
C TYR A 109 8.12 -1.76 -10.57
N MET A 110 7.60 -1.08 -9.57
CA MET A 110 7.10 -1.65 -8.31
C MET A 110 6.07 -0.71 -7.70
N TRP A 111 5.00 -1.28 -7.14
CA TRP A 111 4.03 -0.54 -6.34
C TRP A 111 4.27 -0.82 -4.86
N GLU A 112 4.79 0.16 -4.14
CA GLU A 112 5.03 0.06 -2.71
C GLU A 112 3.86 0.58 -1.90
N CYS A 113 3.74 0.10 -0.67
CA CYS A 113 2.80 0.56 0.34
C CYS A 113 1.35 0.68 -0.18
N PRO A 114 0.79 -0.32 -0.87
CA PRO A 114 -0.57 -0.22 -1.35
C PRO A 114 -1.55 -0.16 -0.17
N ASN A 115 -2.48 0.79 -0.23
CA ASN A 115 -3.60 0.88 0.70
C ASN A 115 -4.89 1.01 -0.10
N LEU A 116 -5.89 0.23 0.24
CA LEU A 116 -7.24 0.37 -0.27
C LEU A 116 -8.16 0.84 0.85
N VAL A 117 -8.87 1.92 0.62
CA VAL A 117 -9.77 2.51 1.61
C VAL A 117 -11.10 2.89 0.97
N ARG A 118 -12.20 2.59 1.66
CA ARG A 118 -13.54 3.00 1.22
C ARG A 118 -13.88 4.34 1.85
N LEU A 119 -14.12 5.34 1.02
CA LEU A 119 -14.52 6.69 1.40
C LEU A 119 -15.91 7.02 0.83
N VAL A 120 -16.61 7.94 1.48
CA VAL A 120 -17.85 8.51 0.95
C VAL A 120 -17.49 9.85 0.32
N ASP A 121 -17.83 10.00 -0.95
CA ASP A 121 -17.68 11.27 -1.66
C ASP A 121 -18.60 12.32 -1.05
N GLU A 122 -18.03 13.45 -0.61
CA GLU A 122 -18.75 14.51 0.09
C GLU A 122 -19.74 15.27 -0.83
N GLU A 123 -19.54 15.22 -2.14
CA GLU A 123 -20.40 15.91 -3.11
C GLU A 123 -21.56 15.03 -3.58
N THR A 124 -21.28 13.75 -3.83
CA THR A 124 -22.26 12.82 -4.39
C THR A 124 -22.97 11.98 -3.33
N GLY A 125 -22.34 11.77 -2.17
CA GLY A 125 -22.78 10.83 -1.14
C GLY A 125 -22.52 9.36 -1.49
N GLU A 126 -21.89 9.07 -2.62
CA GLU A 126 -21.56 7.71 -3.04
C GLU A 126 -20.29 7.21 -2.35
N ALA A 127 -20.29 5.92 -2.00
CA ALA A 127 -19.08 5.28 -1.47
C ALA A 127 -18.20 4.82 -2.62
N ARG A 128 -16.91 5.15 -2.55
CA ARG A 128 -15.88 4.77 -3.52
C ARG A 128 -14.71 4.09 -2.82
N ASP A 129 -14.00 3.25 -3.56
CA ASP A 129 -12.74 2.68 -3.11
C ASP A 129 -11.60 3.53 -3.68
N VAL A 130 -10.66 3.90 -2.81
CA VAL A 130 -9.48 4.69 -3.16
C VAL A 130 -8.25 3.82 -2.95
N LEU A 131 -7.56 3.50 -4.03
CA LEU A 131 -6.27 2.82 -3.99
C LEU A 131 -5.16 3.86 -3.88
N ILE A 132 -4.36 3.79 -2.83
CA ILE A 132 -3.16 4.61 -2.62
C ILE A 132 -1.96 3.72 -2.84
N ILE A 133 -1.01 4.14 -3.67
CA ILE A 133 0.24 3.42 -3.98
C ILE A 133 1.41 4.38 -4.10
N CYS A 134 2.61 3.85 -3.89
CA CYS A 134 3.87 4.54 -4.20
C CYS A 134 4.55 3.84 -5.39
N PRO A 135 4.30 4.26 -6.63
CA PRO A 135 4.89 3.64 -7.82
C PRO A 135 6.36 4.07 -7.94
N GLN A 136 7.27 3.09 -7.90
CA GLN A 136 8.70 3.34 -8.08
C GLN A 136 9.11 3.37 -9.54
N GLY A 137 10.10 4.22 -9.87
CA GLY A 137 10.69 4.30 -11.19
C GLY A 137 9.85 5.06 -12.21
N ILE A 138 8.94 5.90 -11.76
CA ILE A 138 8.29 6.89 -12.60
C ILE A 138 9.30 8.00 -12.89
N SER A 139 9.39 8.43 -14.15
CA SER A 139 10.25 9.56 -14.51
C SER A 139 9.78 10.83 -13.81
N PRO A 140 10.66 11.58 -13.13
CA PRO A 140 10.31 12.86 -12.52
C PRO A 140 9.93 13.92 -13.55
N GLU A 141 10.24 13.70 -14.84
CA GLU A 141 9.85 14.58 -15.95
C GLU A 141 8.42 14.30 -16.44
N ARG A 142 7.78 13.24 -15.93
CA ARG A 142 6.41 12.92 -16.31
C ARG A 142 5.48 14.00 -15.79
N GLU A 143 4.68 14.57 -16.67
CA GLU A 143 3.64 15.51 -16.33
C GLU A 143 2.68 14.94 -15.26
N GLY A 144 2.33 15.75 -14.29
CA GLY A 144 1.44 15.38 -13.18
C GLY A 144 2.15 14.91 -11.91
N PHE A 145 3.50 14.83 -11.89
CA PHE A 145 4.25 14.52 -10.67
C PHE A 145 5.02 15.74 -10.17
N GLU A 146 4.75 16.10 -8.91
CA GLU A 146 5.47 17.15 -8.18
C GLU A 146 6.56 16.56 -7.28
N ASN A 147 6.52 15.25 -7.01
CA ASN A 147 7.39 14.57 -6.07
C ASN A 147 8.32 13.56 -6.78
N VAL A 148 9.59 13.51 -6.37
CA VAL A 148 10.58 12.55 -6.87
C VAL A 148 10.17 11.11 -6.52
N PHE A 149 9.55 10.92 -5.35
CA PHE A 149 8.97 9.67 -4.92
C PHE A 149 7.45 9.84 -4.79
N PRO A 150 6.69 9.65 -5.88
CA PRO A 150 5.28 9.94 -5.88
C PRO A 150 4.49 8.96 -5.00
N CYS A 151 3.46 9.49 -4.37
CA CYS A 151 2.41 8.75 -3.71
C CYS A 151 1.09 9.19 -4.35
N ILE A 152 0.39 8.28 -4.99
CA ILE A 152 -0.82 8.59 -5.76
C ILE A 152 -2.05 7.89 -5.22
N ALA A 153 -3.21 8.48 -5.51
CA ALA A 153 -4.53 7.93 -5.26
C ALA A 153 -5.26 7.69 -6.58
N ILE A 154 -5.87 6.52 -6.70
CA ILE A 154 -6.71 6.12 -7.85
C ILE A 154 -8.10 5.79 -7.30
N VAL A 155 -9.14 6.40 -7.85
CA VAL A 155 -10.52 6.25 -7.39
C VAL A 155 -11.27 5.26 -8.28
N GLY A 156 -12.07 4.38 -7.66
CA GLY A 156 -12.89 3.41 -8.39
C GLY A 156 -13.85 2.66 -7.46
N GLU A 157 -14.26 1.49 -7.88
CA GLU A 157 -15.04 0.53 -7.08
C GLU A 157 -14.44 -0.86 -7.25
N LEU A 158 -13.99 -1.46 -6.14
CA LEU A 158 -13.41 -2.81 -6.16
C LEU A 158 -14.51 -3.87 -6.30
N VAL A 159 -14.50 -4.59 -7.41
CA VAL A 159 -15.40 -5.71 -7.70
C VAL A 159 -14.56 -6.94 -8.02
N GLY A 160 -14.51 -7.89 -7.10
CA GLY A 160 -13.54 -9.00 -7.21
C GLY A 160 -12.10 -8.48 -7.11
N THR A 161 -11.36 -8.55 -8.21
CA THR A 161 -10.02 -7.97 -8.33
C THR A 161 -9.96 -6.74 -9.26
N GLU A 162 -11.09 -6.32 -9.83
CA GLU A 162 -11.18 -5.19 -10.75
C GLU A 162 -11.49 -3.89 -9.98
N LEU A 163 -10.68 -2.86 -10.13
CA LEU A 163 -11.00 -1.50 -9.71
C LEU A 163 -11.70 -0.78 -10.87
N ARG A 164 -13.03 -0.92 -10.92
CA ARG A 164 -13.89 -0.35 -11.97
C ARG A 164 -14.08 1.14 -11.80
N GLY A 165 -14.31 1.84 -12.88
CA GLY A 165 -14.49 3.30 -12.91
C GLY A 165 -13.18 4.08 -12.73
N ALA A 166 -12.04 3.40 -12.56
CA ALA A 166 -10.73 4.02 -12.63
C ALA A 166 -10.36 4.25 -14.10
N ASP A 167 -10.45 5.49 -14.56
CA ASP A 167 -10.35 5.89 -15.98
C ASP A 167 -8.91 6.17 -16.45
N GLY A 168 -7.91 5.85 -15.62
CA GLY A 168 -6.50 6.11 -15.88
C GLY A 168 -6.01 7.42 -15.28
N SER A 169 -6.88 8.23 -14.70
CA SER A 169 -6.50 9.41 -13.90
C SER A 169 -6.04 9.02 -12.50
N PHE A 170 -5.26 9.87 -11.89
CA PHE A 170 -4.79 9.76 -10.51
C PHE A 170 -4.50 11.14 -9.93
N GLU A 171 -4.47 11.23 -8.60
CA GLU A 171 -4.04 12.43 -7.88
C GLU A 171 -2.82 12.12 -7.01
N GLU A 172 -1.86 13.04 -6.93
CA GLU A 172 -0.80 12.95 -5.92
C GLU A 172 -1.39 13.23 -4.53
N VAL A 173 -1.15 12.31 -3.59
CA VAL A 173 -1.61 12.42 -2.20
C VAL A 173 -0.90 13.56 -1.47
N ASP A 174 0.32 13.85 -1.87
CA ASP A 174 1.12 14.96 -1.34
C ASP A 174 2.01 15.54 -2.44
N ARG A 175 2.00 16.86 -2.58
CA ARG A 175 2.82 17.62 -3.53
C ARG A 175 3.98 18.34 -2.87
N GLY A 176 4.27 18.01 -1.61
CA GLY A 176 5.43 18.52 -0.88
C GLY A 176 6.70 17.75 -1.21
N THR A 177 7.78 18.09 -0.52
CA THR A 177 9.11 17.54 -0.78
C THR A 177 9.35 16.19 -0.15
N GLU A 178 8.66 15.88 0.96
CA GLU A 178 8.93 14.68 1.76
C GLU A 178 7.64 14.05 2.27
N PHE A 179 7.07 13.18 1.47
CA PHE A 179 5.93 12.33 1.86
C PHE A 179 6.01 11.00 1.12
N TYR A 180 6.17 9.89 1.85
CA TYR A 180 6.29 8.57 1.27
C TYR A 180 5.74 7.47 2.18
N ALA A 181 5.59 6.25 1.63
CA ALA A 181 5.21 5.05 2.35
C ALA A 181 4.00 5.21 3.28
N PRO A 182 2.86 5.76 2.79
CA PRO A 182 1.71 6.02 3.61
C PRO A 182 1.10 4.74 4.17
N GLN A 183 0.49 4.89 5.35
CA GLN A 183 -0.35 3.86 5.96
C GLN A 183 -1.69 4.47 6.34
N VAL A 184 -2.76 3.81 5.92
CA VAL A 184 -4.12 4.19 6.28
C VAL A 184 -4.54 3.42 7.53
N MET A 185 -4.95 4.14 8.57
CA MET A 185 -5.67 3.55 9.68
C MET A 185 -7.14 3.40 9.30
N ALA A 186 -7.48 2.21 8.78
CA ALA A 186 -8.85 1.87 8.47
C ALA A 186 -9.70 1.83 9.76
N ARG A 187 -10.94 2.28 9.65
CA ARG A 187 -11.89 2.20 10.77
C ARG A 187 -12.09 0.74 11.17
N SER A 188 -11.96 0.45 12.45
CA SER A 188 -12.51 -0.77 13.00
C SER A 188 -14.05 -0.72 12.94
N ALA A 189 -14.70 -1.86 12.77
CA ALA A 189 -16.15 -1.97 12.84
C ALA A 189 -16.74 -1.49 14.19
N SER A 190 -15.89 -1.34 15.23
CA SER A 190 -16.22 -0.78 16.55
C SER A 190 -15.92 0.71 16.67
N SER A 191 -15.38 1.36 15.63
CA SER A 191 -15.07 2.79 15.65
C SER A 191 -16.34 3.63 15.55
N ASP A 192 -16.31 4.83 16.13
CA ASP A 192 -17.34 5.85 15.92
C ASP A 192 -17.57 6.03 14.40
N PRO A 193 -18.81 5.90 13.89
CA PRO A 193 -19.11 6.12 12.47
C PRO A 193 -18.69 7.51 11.96
N GLY A 194 -18.57 8.49 12.85
CA GLY A 194 -18.08 9.84 12.55
C GLY A 194 -16.57 10.01 12.60
N ALA A 195 -15.82 9.01 13.05
CA ALA A 195 -14.35 9.12 13.11
C ALA A 195 -13.73 9.21 11.72
N PRO A 196 -12.76 10.10 11.51
CA PRO A 196 -12.08 10.20 10.22
C PRO A 196 -11.22 8.96 9.94
N THR A 197 -11.09 8.61 8.67
CA THR A 197 -10.02 7.71 8.21
C THR A 197 -8.72 8.49 8.22
N LEU A 198 -7.71 7.98 8.93
CA LEU A 198 -6.44 8.68 9.10
C LEU A 198 -5.38 8.08 8.18
N LEU A 199 -4.56 8.97 7.62
CA LEU A 199 -3.38 8.65 6.83
C LEU A 199 -2.14 9.18 7.55
N PHE A 200 -1.11 8.36 7.64
CA PHE A 200 0.23 8.73 8.07
C PHE A 200 1.20 8.45 6.93
N GLY A 201 2.18 9.31 6.76
CA GLY A 201 3.29 9.11 5.83
C GLY A 201 4.63 9.18 6.53
N TRP A 202 5.67 8.79 5.84
CA TRP A 202 7.05 9.02 6.22
C TRP A 202 7.49 10.38 5.66
N ALA A 203 7.86 11.29 6.54
CA ALA A 203 8.51 12.55 6.17
C ALA A 203 10.01 12.32 6.09
N GLY A 204 10.48 11.99 4.91
CA GLY A 204 11.87 11.70 4.60
C GLY A 204 12.05 11.48 3.11
N ASN A 205 13.29 11.59 2.65
CA ASN A 205 13.66 11.39 1.26
C ASN A 205 14.84 10.40 1.19
N ALA A 206 14.59 9.23 0.62
CA ALA A 206 15.60 8.19 0.48
C ALA A 206 16.74 8.55 -0.52
N GLY A 207 16.53 9.54 -1.36
CA GLY A 207 17.51 10.03 -2.33
C GLY A 207 18.44 11.11 -1.79
N GLU A 208 18.20 11.61 -0.57
CA GLU A 208 19.02 12.67 0.03
C GLU A 208 20.10 12.09 0.95
N ASP A 209 21.35 12.45 0.66
CA ASP A 209 22.50 12.09 1.51
C ASP A 209 22.68 13.08 2.67
N ASP A 210 22.22 14.32 2.52
CA ASP A 210 22.28 15.36 3.52
C ASP A 210 20.98 15.42 4.33
N GLN A 211 21.11 15.15 5.62
CA GLN A 211 20.00 15.14 6.57
C GLN A 211 20.30 16.12 7.71
N PRO A 212 19.91 17.41 7.60
CA PRO A 212 20.26 18.45 8.58
C PRO A 212 19.85 18.11 10.01
N SER A 213 18.81 17.30 10.20
CA SER A 213 18.37 16.84 11.52
C SER A 213 19.38 15.94 12.23
N ILE A 214 20.24 15.24 11.50
CA ILE A 214 21.32 14.43 12.10
C ILE A 214 22.31 15.36 12.79
N GLU A 215 22.72 16.46 12.14
CA GLU A 215 23.68 17.41 12.68
C GLU A 215 23.12 18.20 13.86
N THR A 216 21.86 18.62 13.79
CA THR A 216 21.23 19.48 14.79
C THR A 216 20.60 18.75 15.96
N GLY A 217 20.11 17.51 15.77
CA GLY A 217 19.35 16.80 16.77
C GLY A 217 19.69 15.32 16.94
N GLY A 218 20.57 14.75 16.11
CA GLY A 218 20.96 13.35 16.16
C GLY A 218 19.85 12.37 15.76
N TRP A 219 18.87 12.82 14.98
CA TRP A 219 17.79 11.99 14.45
C TRP A 219 17.63 12.20 12.95
N VAL A 220 17.01 11.24 12.28
CA VAL A 220 16.70 11.30 10.86
C VAL A 220 15.30 10.77 10.62
N HIS A 221 14.55 11.51 9.81
CA HIS A 221 13.18 11.27 9.41
C HIS A 221 12.17 11.28 10.58
N CYS A 222 10.91 11.42 10.24
CA CYS A 222 9.81 11.34 11.20
C CYS A 222 8.52 10.90 10.48
N PHE A 223 7.49 10.60 11.26
CA PHE A 223 6.14 10.50 10.71
C PHE A 223 5.58 11.89 10.44
N THR A 224 4.73 11.99 9.43
CA THR A 224 3.91 13.19 9.22
C THR A 224 2.88 13.32 10.35
N ALA A 225 2.32 14.52 10.50
CA ALA A 225 1.06 14.65 11.25
C ALA A 225 -0.02 13.77 10.61
N PRO A 226 -0.92 13.17 11.41
CA PRO A 226 -2.05 12.42 10.87
C PRO A 226 -2.95 13.31 10.03
N ARG A 227 -3.38 12.82 8.88
CA ARG A 227 -4.28 13.51 7.96
C ARG A 227 -5.61 12.77 7.91
N ALA A 228 -6.71 13.49 7.99
CA ALA A 228 -8.02 12.93 7.71
C ALA A 228 -8.20 12.84 6.17
N LEU A 229 -8.52 11.64 5.70
CA LEU A 229 -8.84 11.44 4.28
C LEU A 229 -10.30 11.81 4.03
N THR A 230 -10.51 12.58 2.98
CA THR A 230 -11.83 12.89 2.40
C THR A 230 -11.78 12.67 0.90
N LEU A 231 -12.92 12.38 0.29
CA LEU A 231 -13.09 12.28 -1.15
C LEU A 231 -14.11 13.33 -1.58
N ARG A 232 -13.82 14.04 -2.66
CA ARG A 232 -14.70 15.05 -3.20
C ARG A 232 -14.61 15.12 -4.72
N GLY A 233 -15.73 14.83 -5.39
CA GLY A 233 -15.86 14.94 -6.84
C GLY A 233 -15.28 13.78 -7.63
N GLY A 234 -15.16 12.60 -7.03
CA GLY A 234 -14.70 11.37 -7.68
C GLY A 234 -13.22 11.09 -7.49
#